data_937595b524d75d19be332ce314bd0165
#
_entry.id   937595b524d75d19be332ce314bd0165
#
_cell.length_a   1.000
_cell.length_b   1.000
_cell.length_c   1.000
_cell.angle_alpha   90.00
_cell.angle_beta   90.00
_cell.angle_gamma   90.00
#
_symmetry.space_group_name_H-M   'P 1'
#
loop_
_entity.id
_entity.type
_entity.pdbx_description
1 polymer ?
#
loop_
_entity_poly.entity_id
_entity_poly.type
_entity_poly.pdbx_seq_one_letter_code
_entity_poly.pdbx_strand_id
1 'polypeptide(L)'
;NIAAELEKNGVKILGTSPSVIDLAEDRDLFREMMDKLEIPMPESGMATTVEEALEIAGKIGYPVMVRPSYVLGGRGMEVVYDDDRFLNHAMECEADAISDGTHAFVPAVMEHIELAGVHSGDSACILPSVHISEENLETIKEYTRKIAEEMHVKGLMNMQYAIEDDKVYVLEANPRASRTVPLVSKVCNVRMVPLATQIITSELTGKPSPVPE
;
A
#
# COMPACT_ATOMS: atom_id res chain seq x y z
N ASN A 1 -2.79 -0.35 -19.84
CA ASN A 1 -1.36 -0.47 -19.57
C ASN A 1 -0.69 -1.27 -20.69
N ILE A 2 0.37 -0.74 -21.32
CA ILE A 2 1.07 -1.40 -22.45
C ILE A 2 2.18 -2.35 -21.98
N ALA A 3 2.52 -2.37 -20.68
CA ALA A 3 3.65 -3.13 -20.17
C ALA A 3 3.50 -4.64 -20.38
N ALA A 4 2.31 -5.20 -20.12
CA ALA A 4 2.04 -6.62 -20.34
C ALA A 4 2.12 -7.01 -21.84
N GLU A 5 1.74 -6.12 -22.75
CA GLU A 5 1.85 -6.33 -24.18
C GLU A 5 3.31 -6.28 -24.66
N LEU A 6 4.09 -5.33 -24.12
CA LEU A 6 5.53 -5.24 -24.40
C LEU A 6 6.26 -6.49 -23.92
N GLU A 7 5.95 -6.97 -22.71
CA GLU A 7 6.53 -8.21 -22.16
C GLU A 7 6.24 -9.44 -23.04
N LYS A 8 4.97 -9.59 -23.49
CA LYS A 8 4.59 -10.65 -24.45
C LYS A 8 5.36 -10.57 -25.77
N ASN A 9 5.79 -9.38 -26.17
CA ASN A 9 6.60 -9.16 -27.37
C ASN A 9 8.12 -9.20 -27.11
N GLY A 10 8.54 -9.72 -25.95
CA GLY A 10 9.95 -9.94 -25.62
C GLY A 10 10.69 -8.71 -25.11
N VAL A 11 9.99 -7.62 -24.80
CA VAL A 11 10.60 -6.46 -24.15
C VAL A 11 10.73 -6.72 -22.64
N LYS A 12 11.94 -6.67 -22.13
CA LYS A 12 12.17 -6.84 -20.68
C LYS A 12 11.66 -5.62 -19.91
N ILE A 13 10.71 -5.85 -19.02
CA ILE A 13 10.24 -4.82 -18.07
C ILE A 13 11.24 -4.76 -16.91
N LEU A 14 11.69 -3.56 -16.57
CA LEU A 14 12.59 -3.33 -15.44
C LEU A 14 11.80 -2.91 -14.20
N GLY A 15 12.18 -3.47 -13.06
CA GLY A 15 11.50 -3.24 -11.78
C GLY A 15 10.34 -4.22 -11.55
N THR A 16 9.27 -3.74 -10.93
CA THR A 16 8.09 -4.55 -10.62
C THR A 16 7.40 -5.03 -11.90
N SER A 17 7.13 -6.34 -11.99
CA SER A 17 6.51 -6.94 -13.18
C SER A 17 5.04 -6.52 -13.32
N PRO A 18 4.48 -6.56 -14.55
CA PRO A 18 3.06 -6.28 -14.77
C PRO A 18 2.14 -7.17 -13.93
N SER A 19 2.48 -8.45 -13.75
CA SER A 19 1.69 -9.38 -12.94
C SER A 19 1.63 -9.00 -11.46
N VAL A 20 2.69 -8.42 -10.92
CA VAL A 20 2.72 -7.91 -9.54
C VAL A 20 1.88 -6.63 -9.41
N ILE A 21 1.89 -5.80 -10.44
CA ILE A 21 1.04 -4.60 -10.47
C ILE A 21 -0.44 -5.03 -10.51
N ASP A 22 -0.79 -5.99 -11.38
CA ASP A 22 -2.14 -6.52 -11.47
C ASP A 22 -2.60 -7.13 -10.14
N LEU A 23 -1.72 -7.88 -9.45
CA LEU A 23 -2.00 -8.44 -8.12
C LEU A 23 -2.29 -7.35 -7.07
N ALA A 24 -1.58 -6.23 -7.12
CA ALA A 24 -1.81 -5.10 -6.20
C ALA A 24 -3.09 -4.32 -6.52
N GLU A 25 -3.46 -4.22 -7.80
CA GLU A 25 -4.61 -3.45 -8.27
C GLU A 25 -5.91 -4.26 -8.23
N ASP A 26 -5.85 -5.59 -8.38
CA ASP A 26 -7.00 -6.49 -8.28
C ASP A 26 -7.31 -6.77 -6.81
N ARG A 27 -8.47 -6.28 -6.39
CA ARG A 27 -8.85 -6.33 -4.97
C ARG A 27 -9.13 -7.74 -4.45
N ASP A 28 -9.62 -8.61 -5.29
CA ASP A 28 -9.91 -9.99 -4.87
C ASP A 28 -8.61 -10.77 -4.73
N LEU A 29 -7.70 -10.65 -5.69
CA LEU A 29 -6.36 -11.26 -5.60
C LEU A 29 -5.55 -10.69 -4.44
N PHE A 30 -5.64 -9.37 -4.21
CA PHE A 30 -4.96 -8.74 -3.09
C PHE A 30 -5.52 -9.21 -1.75
N ARG A 31 -6.85 -9.34 -1.63
CA ARG A 31 -7.50 -9.87 -0.42
C ARG A 31 -7.10 -11.32 -0.15
N GLU A 32 -7.14 -12.20 -1.17
CA GLU A 32 -6.70 -13.59 -1.03
C GLU A 32 -5.26 -13.69 -0.53
N MET A 33 -4.39 -12.80 -1.00
CA MET A 33 -3.01 -12.72 -0.53
C MET A 33 -2.93 -12.25 0.93
N MET A 34 -3.72 -11.24 1.34
CA MET A 34 -3.76 -10.79 2.73
C MET A 34 -4.28 -11.88 3.66
N ASP A 35 -5.33 -12.61 3.26
CA ASP A 35 -5.86 -13.76 4.00
C ASP A 35 -4.78 -14.84 4.17
N LYS A 36 -4.04 -15.17 3.11
CA LYS A 36 -2.92 -16.12 3.14
C LYS A 36 -1.81 -15.69 4.11
N LEU A 37 -1.52 -14.40 4.17
CA LEU A 37 -0.50 -13.81 5.04
C LEU A 37 -1.00 -13.56 6.48
N GLU A 38 -2.29 -13.82 6.74
CA GLU A 38 -2.97 -13.51 8.01
C GLU A 38 -2.87 -12.01 8.38
N ILE A 39 -2.92 -11.13 7.37
CA ILE A 39 -2.84 -9.67 7.53
C ILE A 39 -4.24 -9.08 7.44
N PRO A 40 -4.69 -8.33 8.46
CA PRO A 40 -6.03 -7.76 8.48
C PRO A 40 -6.25 -6.72 7.38
N MET A 41 -7.43 -6.77 6.75
CA MET A 41 -7.98 -5.73 5.89
C MET A 41 -9.33 -5.26 6.44
N PRO A 42 -9.76 -4.03 6.15
CA PRO A 42 -11.14 -3.62 6.43
C PRO A 42 -12.15 -4.53 5.73
N GLU A 43 -13.29 -4.76 6.37
CA GLU A 43 -14.39 -5.49 5.74
C GLU A 43 -14.79 -4.79 4.44
N SER A 44 -14.99 -5.56 3.39
CA SER A 44 -15.28 -5.01 2.06
C SER A 44 -16.01 -6.04 1.21
N GLY A 45 -16.66 -5.58 0.14
CA GLY A 45 -17.30 -6.43 -0.84
C GLY A 45 -17.29 -5.77 -2.21
N MET A 46 -17.44 -6.59 -3.26
CA MET A 46 -17.57 -6.12 -4.64
C MET A 46 -19.03 -6.20 -5.07
N ALA A 47 -19.50 -5.16 -5.72
CA ALA A 47 -20.86 -5.07 -6.25
C ALA A 47 -20.80 -4.62 -7.72
N THR A 48 -21.64 -5.23 -8.54
CA THR A 48 -21.85 -4.85 -9.94
C THR A 48 -23.21 -4.16 -10.15
N THR A 49 -24.09 -4.27 -9.14
CA THR A 49 -25.42 -3.66 -9.11
C THR A 49 -25.62 -2.86 -7.83
N VAL A 50 -26.57 -1.93 -7.85
CA VAL A 50 -26.93 -1.13 -6.68
C VAL A 50 -27.51 -2.02 -5.56
N GLU A 51 -28.29 -3.03 -5.92
CA GLU A 51 -28.91 -3.96 -4.98
C GLU A 51 -27.84 -4.76 -4.22
N GLU A 52 -26.83 -5.28 -4.94
CA GLU A 52 -25.67 -5.95 -4.31
C GLU A 52 -24.89 -5.00 -3.40
N ALA A 53 -24.69 -3.75 -3.80
CA ALA A 53 -23.98 -2.77 -3.00
C ALA A 53 -24.71 -2.47 -1.68
N LEU A 54 -26.05 -2.34 -1.71
CA LEU A 54 -26.88 -2.13 -0.52
C LEU A 54 -26.86 -3.36 0.42
N GLU A 55 -26.88 -4.57 -0.14
CA GLU A 55 -26.77 -5.79 0.66
C GLU A 55 -25.41 -5.88 1.38
N ILE A 56 -24.33 -5.57 0.67
CA ILE A 56 -22.96 -5.54 1.22
C ILE A 56 -22.84 -4.46 2.29
N ALA A 57 -23.30 -3.23 2.01
CA ALA A 57 -23.29 -2.15 2.98
C ALA A 57 -24.09 -2.49 4.25
N GLY A 58 -25.22 -3.18 4.09
CA GLY A 58 -26.01 -3.65 5.24
C GLY A 58 -25.31 -4.72 6.09
N LYS A 59 -24.40 -5.52 5.49
CA LYS A 59 -23.59 -6.52 6.22
C LYS A 59 -22.40 -5.89 6.93
N ILE A 60 -21.71 -4.99 6.24
CA ILE A 60 -20.50 -4.30 6.78
C ILE A 60 -20.92 -3.30 7.87
N GLY A 61 -22.05 -2.64 7.68
CA GLY A 61 -22.49 -1.51 8.50
C GLY A 61 -21.97 -0.19 7.96
N TYR A 62 -22.69 0.90 8.27
CA TYR A 62 -22.31 2.25 7.86
C TYR A 62 -21.38 2.89 8.91
N PRO A 63 -20.51 3.81 8.49
CA PRO A 63 -20.34 4.32 7.13
C PRO A 63 -19.54 3.34 6.25
N VAL A 64 -19.82 3.36 4.95
CA VAL A 64 -19.06 2.59 3.95
C VAL A 64 -18.43 3.51 2.93
N MET A 65 -17.22 3.17 2.50
CA MET A 65 -16.59 3.84 1.39
C MET A 65 -16.89 3.11 0.09
N VAL A 66 -17.50 3.80 -0.86
CA VAL A 66 -17.72 3.28 -2.21
C VAL A 66 -16.57 3.74 -3.10
N ARG A 67 -15.91 2.79 -3.76
CA ARG A 67 -14.81 3.07 -4.69
C ARG A 67 -15.05 2.33 -6.00
N PRO A 68 -15.06 3.02 -7.16
CA PRO A 68 -15.08 2.34 -8.45
C PRO A 68 -13.81 1.51 -8.66
N SER A 69 -13.95 0.36 -9.34
CA SER A 69 -12.78 -0.42 -9.77
C SER A 69 -11.97 0.34 -10.83
N TYR A 70 -10.66 0.13 -10.87
CA TYR A 70 -9.73 0.71 -11.85
C TYR A 70 -9.64 2.26 -11.84
N VAL A 71 -9.83 2.88 -10.69
CA VAL A 71 -9.66 4.33 -10.54
C VAL A 71 -8.38 4.63 -9.78
N LEU A 72 -7.51 5.46 -10.36
CA LEU A 72 -6.27 5.91 -9.76
C LEU A 72 -6.49 7.20 -8.96
N GLY A 73 -5.84 7.30 -7.78
CA GLY A 73 -5.76 8.54 -7.02
C GLY A 73 -7.07 8.98 -6.39
N GLY A 74 -7.88 8.07 -5.85
CA GLY A 74 -9.09 8.40 -5.08
C GLY A 74 -10.24 9.03 -5.87
N ARG A 75 -10.15 9.12 -7.19
CA ARG A 75 -11.22 9.69 -8.03
C ARG A 75 -12.49 8.84 -7.96
N GLY A 76 -13.62 9.52 -7.69
CA GLY A 76 -14.93 8.85 -7.62
C GLY A 76 -15.12 8.00 -6.36
N MET A 77 -14.27 8.14 -5.36
CA MET A 77 -14.53 7.60 -4.03
C MET A 77 -15.55 8.47 -3.31
N GLU A 78 -16.53 7.83 -2.69
CA GLU A 78 -17.58 8.50 -1.93
C GLU A 78 -17.80 7.76 -0.62
N VAL A 79 -17.86 8.49 0.48
CA VAL A 79 -18.22 7.94 1.79
C VAL A 79 -19.73 8.07 1.95
N VAL A 80 -20.41 6.94 2.11
CA VAL A 80 -21.86 6.87 2.34
C VAL A 80 -22.08 6.68 3.83
N TYR A 81 -22.75 7.65 4.43
CA TYR A 81 -23.07 7.67 5.85
C TYR A 81 -24.49 7.16 6.09
N ASP A 82 -24.67 6.43 7.17
CA ASP A 82 -25.97 6.41 7.84
C ASP A 82 -26.05 7.63 8.77
N ASP A 83 -27.23 8.21 8.95
CA ASP A 83 -27.45 9.58 9.47
C ASP A 83 -26.81 9.91 10.84
N ASP A 84 -26.16 8.96 11.54
CA ASP A 84 -25.72 9.14 12.93
C ASP A 84 -24.28 8.73 13.29
N ARG A 85 -23.41 8.34 12.37
CA ARG A 85 -22.03 7.94 12.72
C ARG A 85 -20.95 8.72 11.97
N PHE A 86 -20.23 9.57 12.71
CA PHE A 86 -18.96 10.15 12.28
C PHE A 86 -17.85 9.10 12.33
N LEU A 87 -17.17 8.87 11.19
CA LEU A 87 -15.88 8.19 11.11
C LEU A 87 -14.80 9.06 11.76
N ASN A 88 -14.57 8.90 13.06
CA ASN A 88 -13.70 9.80 13.77
C ASN A 88 -12.56 9.15 14.57
N HIS A 89 -12.17 7.89 14.28
CA HIS A 89 -11.22 7.24 15.19
C HIS A 89 -10.06 6.50 14.53
N ALA A 90 -10.10 6.20 13.22
CA ALA A 90 -8.99 5.52 12.59
C ALA A 90 -7.87 6.51 12.25
N MET A 91 -6.65 6.18 12.64
CA MET A 91 -5.43 6.91 12.27
C MET A 91 -4.86 6.31 10.99
N GLU A 92 -4.68 7.10 9.94
CA GLU A 92 -3.96 6.66 8.75
C GLU A 92 -2.46 6.82 8.91
N CYS A 93 -1.73 5.89 8.30
CA CYS A 93 -0.29 5.95 8.20
C CYS A 93 0.19 5.26 6.93
N GLU A 94 1.40 5.56 6.52
CA GLU A 94 2.00 4.94 5.34
C GLU A 94 3.46 4.54 5.59
N ALA A 95 3.91 3.53 4.86
CA ALA A 95 5.28 3.05 4.90
C ALA A 95 5.83 2.89 3.47
N ASP A 96 7.03 3.41 3.24
CA ASP A 96 7.78 3.17 2.02
C ASP A 96 8.80 2.06 2.23
N ALA A 97 8.88 1.12 1.30
CA ALA A 97 9.83 0.02 1.32
C ALA A 97 10.73 0.02 0.08
N ILE A 98 11.91 -0.58 0.24
CA ILE A 98 12.81 -0.96 -0.85
C ILE A 98 12.89 -2.48 -0.84
N SER A 99 12.66 -3.15 -1.97
CA SER A 99 12.73 -4.60 -2.07
C SER A 99 13.48 -5.05 -3.32
N ASP A 100 14.15 -6.21 -3.22
CA ASP A 100 14.82 -6.88 -4.36
C ASP A 100 14.03 -8.06 -4.91
N GLY A 101 12.84 -8.29 -4.39
CA GLY A 101 11.96 -9.40 -4.74
C GLY A 101 12.04 -10.58 -3.77
N THR A 102 12.98 -10.57 -2.84
CA THR A 102 13.16 -11.64 -1.83
C THR A 102 13.35 -11.09 -0.42
N HIS A 103 13.82 -9.87 -0.31
CA HIS A 103 14.03 -9.17 0.94
C HIS A 103 13.57 -7.73 0.81
N ALA A 104 12.92 -7.19 1.85
CA ALA A 104 12.44 -5.83 1.88
C ALA A 104 12.90 -5.09 3.14
N PHE A 105 13.31 -3.83 2.96
CA PHE A 105 13.71 -2.91 4.01
C PHE A 105 12.73 -1.75 4.12
N VAL A 106 12.26 -1.45 5.33
CA VAL A 106 11.33 -0.37 5.64
C VAL A 106 12.02 0.63 6.57
N PRO A 107 12.46 1.79 6.07
CA PRO A 107 13.19 2.78 6.86
C PRO A 107 12.39 3.35 8.02
N ALA A 108 11.12 3.66 7.79
CA ALA A 108 10.25 4.28 8.77
C ALA A 108 8.78 4.18 8.36
N VAL A 109 7.91 4.47 9.32
CA VAL A 109 6.46 4.63 9.13
C VAL A 109 6.12 6.10 9.32
N MET A 110 5.29 6.66 8.45
CA MET A 110 4.80 8.04 8.51
C MET A 110 3.37 8.07 9.03
N GLU A 111 3.12 8.93 9.97
CA GLU A 111 1.80 9.20 10.53
C GLU A 111 1.13 10.33 9.76
N HIS A 112 -0.16 10.18 9.43
CA HIS A 112 -0.97 11.25 8.87
C HIS A 112 -1.56 12.12 9.99
N ILE A 113 -1.62 13.43 9.76
CA ILE A 113 -2.22 14.36 10.73
C ILE A 113 -3.73 14.38 10.57
N GLU A 114 -4.21 14.30 9.34
CA GLU A 114 -5.63 14.25 9.01
C GLU A 114 -6.22 12.89 9.34
N LEU A 115 -7.50 12.89 9.67
CA LEU A 115 -8.26 11.67 9.97
C LEU A 115 -8.36 10.77 8.74
N ALA A 116 -8.59 9.49 8.97
CA ALA A 116 -8.80 8.50 7.93
C ALA A 116 -9.92 8.91 6.95
N GLY A 117 -9.67 8.68 5.66
CA GLY A 117 -10.58 9.06 4.57
C GLY A 117 -10.21 10.37 3.86
N VAL A 118 -9.24 11.14 4.35
CA VAL A 118 -8.64 12.23 3.58
C VAL A 118 -7.62 11.62 2.62
N HIS A 119 -7.71 11.98 1.32
CA HIS A 119 -6.78 11.46 0.33
C HIS A 119 -5.33 11.74 0.76
N SER A 120 -4.49 10.71 0.74
CA SER A 120 -3.09 10.81 1.19
C SER A 120 -2.31 11.95 0.50
N GLY A 121 -2.76 12.39 -0.71
CA GLY A 121 -2.26 13.55 -1.44
C GLY A 121 -2.47 14.88 -0.75
N ASP A 122 -3.50 14.98 0.05
CA ASP A 122 -3.95 16.20 0.72
C ASP A 122 -3.67 16.16 2.23
N SER A 123 -3.08 15.08 2.71
CA SER A 123 -2.73 14.85 4.11
C SER A 123 -1.30 15.28 4.41
N ALA A 124 -1.09 15.96 5.55
CA ALA A 124 0.24 16.22 6.08
C ALA A 124 0.77 15.00 6.83
N CYS A 125 2.06 14.70 6.68
CA CYS A 125 2.69 13.54 7.30
C CYS A 125 3.73 13.97 8.34
N ILE A 126 3.79 13.23 9.45
CA ILE A 126 4.82 13.38 10.49
C ILE A 126 5.81 12.21 10.40
N LEU A 127 7.10 12.53 10.44
CA LEU A 127 8.18 11.58 10.50
C LEU A 127 9.29 12.11 11.42
N PRO A 128 9.69 11.40 12.49
CA PRO A 128 9.13 10.12 12.96
C PRO A 128 7.69 10.22 13.45
N SER A 129 6.97 9.10 13.46
CA SER A 129 5.62 8.99 14.02
C SER A 129 5.64 9.31 15.51
N VAL A 130 4.58 9.98 16.00
CA VAL A 130 4.49 10.48 17.39
C VAL A 130 3.43 9.76 18.21
N HIS A 131 2.30 9.41 17.59
CA HIS A 131 1.16 8.81 18.28
C HIS A 131 1.00 7.31 18.01
N ILE A 132 1.74 6.75 17.05
CA ILE A 132 1.72 5.30 16.76
C ILE A 132 2.57 4.59 17.82
N SER A 133 2.01 3.55 18.46
CA SER A 133 2.74 2.74 19.43
C SER A 133 3.92 1.98 18.78
N GLU A 134 4.95 1.67 19.55
CA GLU A 134 6.07 0.87 19.05
C GLU A 134 5.62 -0.49 18.52
N GLU A 135 4.64 -1.13 19.15
CA GLU A 135 4.07 -2.40 18.72
C GLU A 135 3.43 -2.28 17.33
N ASN A 136 2.63 -1.24 17.11
CA ASN A 136 2.02 -0.98 15.80
C ASN A 136 3.06 -0.57 14.75
N LEU A 137 4.11 0.18 15.11
CA LEU A 137 5.21 0.50 14.20
C LEU A 137 5.93 -0.76 13.70
N GLU A 138 6.24 -1.69 14.60
CA GLU A 138 6.88 -2.95 14.21
C GLU A 138 5.93 -3.85 13.41
N THR A 139 4.65 -3.90 13.78
CA THR A 139 3.61 -4.62 13.01
C THR A 139 3.52 -4.11 11.58
N ILE A 140 3.47 -2.78 11.39
CA ILE A 140 3.42 -2.15 10.06
C ILE A 140 4.66 -2.50 9.24
N LYS A 141 5.85 -2.42 9.85
CA LYS A 141 7.09 -2.79 9.17
C LYS A 141 7.11 -4.27 8.77
N GLU A 142 6.65 -5.15 9.67
CA GLU A 142 6.57 -6.58 9.41
C GLU A 142 5.58 -6.88 8.27
N TYR A 143 4.38 -6.31 8.30
CA TYR A 143 3.39 -6.46 7.24
C TYR A 143 3.92 -5.95 5.90
N THR A 144 4.55 -4.78 5.90
CA THR A 144 5.15 -4.20 4.69
C THR A 144 6.22 -5.13 4.10
N ARG A 145 7.09 -5.71 4.93
CA ARG A 145 8.11 -6.69 4.49
C ARG A 145 7.46 -7.93 3.90
N LYS A 146 6.55 -8.58 4.63
CA LYS A 146 5.85 -9.79 4.19
C LYS A 146 5.14 -9.59 2.84
N ILE A 147 4.44 -8.48 2.69
CA ILE A 147 3.71 -8.15 1.46
C ILE A 147 4.69 -7.93 0.30
N ALA A 148 5.75 -7.14 0.50
CA ALA A 148 6.73 -6.88 -0.54
C ALA A 148 7.45 -8.15 -1.01
N GLU A 149 7.76 -9.06 -0.10
CA GLU A 149 8.43 -10.33 -0.35
C GLU A 149 7.49 -11.33 -1.04
N GLU A 150 6.25 -11.49 -0.56
CA GLU A 150 5.24 -12.36 -1.20
C GLU A 150 4.89 -11.91 -2.62
N MET A 151 4.81 -10.59 -2.84
CA MET A 151 4.57 -10.01 -4.16
C MET A 151 5.82 -10.03 -5.06
N HIS A 152 7.01 -10.34 -4.53
CA HIS A 152 8.27 -10.24 -5.25
C HIS A 152 8.53 -8.85 -5.85
N VAL A 153 8.22 -7.79 -5.08
CA VAL A 153 8.41 -6.41 -5.53
C VAL A 153 9.89 -6.11 -5.78
N LYS A 154 10.21 -5.52 -6.93
CA LYS A 154 11.57 -5.07 -7.27
C LYS A 154 11.62 -3.55 -7.39
N GLY A 155 12.26 -2.90 -6.43
CA GLY A 155 12.39 -1.45 -6.36
C GLY A 155 11.66 -0.88 -5.15
N LEU A 156 10.80 0.10 -5.37
CA LEU A 156 10.06 0.80 -4.32
C LEU A 156 8.60 0.31 -4.23
N MET A 157 8.10 0.28 -3.02
CA MET A 157 6.69 0.03 -2.72
C MET A 157 6.23 1.00 -1.64
N ASN A 158 5.03 1.54 -1.80
CA ASN A 158 4.33 2.30 -0.77
C ASN A 158 3.12 1.52 -0.28
N MET A 159 2.95 1.48 1.03
CA MET A 159 1.83 0.82 1.70
C MET A 159 1.04 1.83 2.48
N GLN A 160 -0.28 1.72 2.43
CA GLN A 160 -1.19 2.53 3.25
C GLN A 160 -1.91 1.65 4.26
N TYR A 161 -2.01 2.16 5.48
CA TYR A 161 -2.56 1.49 6.64
C TYR A 161 -3.55 2.38 7.39
N ALA A 162 -4.47 1.73 8.09
CA ALA A 162 -5.27 2.37 9.14
C ALA A 162 -5.05 1.66 10.46
N ILE A 163 -5.06 2.42 11.55
CA ILE A 163 -5.02 1.88 12.92
C ILE A 163 -6.33 2.27 13.59
N GLU A 164 -7.06 1.27 14.06
CA GLU A 164 -8.30 1.42 14.82
C GLU A 164 -8.29 0.43 15.97
N ASP A 165 -8.58 0.90 17.18
CA ASP A 165 -8.57 0.09 18.41
C ASP A 165 -7.28 -0.74 18.58
N ASP A 166 -6.13 -0.09 18.38
CA ASP A 166 -4.78 -0.70 18.41
C ASP A 166 -4.55 -1.84 17.39
N LYS A 167 -5.41 -2.00 16.41
CA LYS A 167 -5.27 -2.98 15.36
C LYS A 167 -4.89 -2.33 14.04
N VAL A 168 -3.88 -2.88 13.38
CA VAL A 168 -3.37 -2.42 12.08
C VAL A 168 -4.12 -3.11 10.95
N TYR A 169 -4.64 -2.33 10.02
CA TYR A 169 -5.33 -2.79 8.81
C TYR A 169 -4.61 -2.29 7.56
N VAL A 170 -4.41 -3.17 6.58
CA VAL A 170 -3.90 -2.80 5.26
C VAL A 170 -5.03 -2.19 4.41
N LEU A 171 -4.79 -1.01 3.86
CA LEU A 171 -5.72 -0.35 2.95
C LEU A 171 -5.38 -0.62 1.49
N GLU A 172 -4.11 -0.38 1.10
CA GLU A 172 -3.63 -0.65 -0.27
C GLU A 172 -2.11 -0.80 -0.34
N ALA A 173 -1.65 -1.53 -1.36
CA ALA A 173 -0.25 -1.63 -1.75
C ALA A 173 -0.03 -0.96 -3.12
N ASN A 174 1.01 -0.15 -3.21
CA ASN A 174 1.40 0.54 -4.42
C ASN A 174 2.85 0.16 -4.78
N PRO A 175 3.10 -0.86 -5.64
CA PRO A 175 4.45 -1.31 -5.99
C PRO A 175 5.14 -0.33 -6.96
N ARG A 176 5.32 0.89 -6.52
CA ARG A 176 5.90 2.03 -7.25
C ARG A 176 6.49 3.03 -6.27
N ALA A 177 7.28 3.99 -6.80
CA ALA A 177 7.70 5.14 -6.03
C ALA A 177 6.51 5.98 -5.56
N SER A 178 6.60 6.48 -4.33
CA SER A 178 5.63 7.41 -3.73
C SER A 178 6.19 8.83 -3.69
N ARG A 179 5.33 9.80 -3.41
CA ARG A 179 5.73 11.20 -3.17
C ARG A 179 6.48 11.38 -1.83
N THR A 180 6.33 10.45 -0.89
CA THR A 180 6.95 10.48 0.44
C THR A 180 8.38 9.96 0.45
N VAL A 181 8.80 9.20 -0.56
CA VAL A 181 10.17 8.68 -0.72
C VAL A 181 11.26 9.76 -0.53
N PRO A 182 11.15 10.99 -1.08
CA PRO A 182 12.16 12.03 -0.86
C PRO A 182 12.25 12.48 0.61
N LEU A 183 11.13 12.55 1.32
CA LEU A 183 11.07 12.89 2.74
C LEU A 183 11.74 11.79 3.57
N VAL A 184 11.31 10.54 3.41
CA VAL A 184 11.87 9.36 4.10
C VAL A 184 13.37 9.25 3.84
N SER A 185 13.80 9.44 2.59
CA SER A 185 15.21 9.40 2.23
C SER A 185 16.05 10.41 3.02
N LYS A 186 15.54 11.61 3.20
CA LYS A 186 16.24 12.69 3.93
C LYS A 186 16.24 12.46 5.44
N VAL A 187 15.08 12.14 6.01
CA VAL A 187 14.92 12.01 7.47
C VAL A 187 15.67 10.78 7.98
N CYS A 188 15.56 9.64 7.29
CA CYS A 188 16.20 8.39 7.68
C CYS A 188 17.65 8.26 7.17
N ASN A 189 18.13 9.24 6.39
CA ASN A 189 19.44 9.19 5.75
C ASN A 189 19.66 7.93 4.88
N VAL A 190 18.60 7.45 4.22
CA VAL A 190 18.60 6.30 3.33
C VAL A 190 18.41 6.77 1.89
N ARG A 191 19.33 6.45 1.01
CA ARG A 191 19.29 6.86 -0.41
C ARG A 191 18.34 5.97 -1.22
N MET A 192 17.04 6.02 -0.93
CA MET A 192 16.04 5.09 -1.46
C MET A 192 16.01 5.01 -2.98
N VAL A 193 15.97 6.14 -3.69
CA VAL A 193 15.90 6.16 -5.16
C VAL A 193 17.18 5.57 -5.80
N PRO A 194 18.39 5.98 -5.42
CA PRO A 194 19.62 5.33 -5.91
C PRO A 194 19.68 3.82 -5.63
N LEU A 195 19.28 3.38 -4.43
CA LEU A 195 19.25 1.97 -4.07
C LEU A 195 18.24 1.19 -4.93
N ALA A 196 17.03 1.69 -5.06
CA ALA A 196 16.01 1.09 -5.92
C ALA A 196 16.48 0.99 -7.39
N THR A 197 17.14 2.03 -7.90
CA THR A 197 17.71 2.02 -9.25
C THR A 197 18.77 0.92 -9.38
N GLN A 198 19.65 0.76 -8.39
CA GLN A 198 20.67 -0.31 -8.39
C GLN A 198 20.02 -1.70 -8.35
N ILE A 199 19.00 -1.89 -7.53
CA ILE A 199 18.24 -3.15 -7.45
C ILE A 199 17.61 -3.47 -8.81
N ILE A 200 16.86 -2.54 -9.38
CA ILE A 200 16.16 -2.72 -10.66
C ILE A 200 17.14 -3.07 -11.79
N THR A 201 18.34 -2.47 -11.77
CA THR A 201 19.36 -2.70 -12.79
C THR A 201 20.34 -3.81 -12.45
N SER A 202 20.24 -4.45 -11.29
CA SER A 202 21.18 -5.48 -10.83
C SER A 202 21.31 -6.65 -11.81
N GLU A 203 20.19 -7.11 -12.35
CA GLU A 203 20.15 -8.19 -13.34
C GLU A 203 20.84 -7.83 -14.66
N LEU A 204 20.89 -6.55 -15.02
CA LEU A 204 21.56 -6.05 -16.22
C LEU A 204 23.06 -5.86 -16.00
N THR A 205 23.42 -5.47 -14.78
CA THR A 205 24.80 -5.08 -14.44
C THR A 205 25.62 -6.20 -13.79
N GLY A 206 24.94 -7.29 -13.38
CA GLY A 206 25.56 -8.40 -12.63
C GLY A 206 26.02 -8.01 -11.23
N LYS A 207 25.63 -6.83 -10.73
CA LYS A 207 25.95 -6.38 -9.37
C LYS A 207 24.95 -6.94 -8.37
N PRO A 208 25.40 -7.26 -7.13
CA PRO A 208 24.47 -7.74 -6.08
C PRO A 208 23.46 -6.66 -5.71
N SER A 209 22.33 -7.11 -5.20
CA SER A 209 21.29 -6.22 -4.65
C SER A 209 21.81 -5.51 -3.39
N PRO A 210 21.66 -4.18 -3.29
CA PRO A 210 22.13 -3.42 -2.14
C PRO A 210 21.02 -3.15 -1.12
N VAL A 211 20.03 -4.04 -0.94
CA VAL A 211 18.97 -3.84 0.07
C VAL A 211 19.63 -3.85 1.46
N PRO A 212 19.38 -2.83 2.31
CA PRO A 212 19.85 -2.82 3.68
C PRO A 212 19.24 -3.97 4.51
N GLU A 213 19.98 -4.43 5.53
CA GLU A 213 19.49 -5.42 6.50
C GLU A 213 18.51 -4.81 7.53
#